data_cd17f96d65f11b733160acc0427089d3
#
_entry.id   cd17f96d65f11b733160acc0427089d3
#
_cell.length_a   1.000
_cell.length_b   1.000
_cell.length_c   1.000
_cell.angle_alpha   90.00
_cell.angle_beta   90.00
_cell.angle_gamma   90.00
#
_symmetry.space_group_name_H-M   'P 1'
#
loop_
_entity.id
_entity.type
_entity.pdbx_description
1 polymer ?
#
loop_
_entity_poly.entity_id
_entity_poly.type
_entity_poly.pdbx_seq_one_letter_code
_entity_poly.pdbx_strand_id
1 'polypeptide(L)'
;MEEQETQRQEHTLWEPEGCRPFPGAWLRFADDPEKIGMDCPGPKGETLELHFCRAGRVQVGSSSPPRILTGGSVWFVPHPPEPVHLLSKKYTGLSLFLAPHQAREVVEALSAEILDTALDLDRLTGEFQANRGRILPGTNTLGQVMVQLFSVPHAHEAGFLRLKTLELLLCLDAGKPKNPGRETPYLDQSQVERIREVQQYVTTHLDCRLTQAQLARQFHLSLTALKQTFHRVCGMPLNAYLRNARLSEAKRLLQETSLPVAEIAHRVGYESHSQFTSVFRASEGMTPAVFRRDKAGYTIPAK
;
A
#
# COMPACT_ATOMS: atom_id res chain seq x y z
N MET A 1 -3.28 7.69 40.73
CA MET A 1 -3.71 8.82 39.86
C MET A 1 -2.66 9.11 38.78
N GLU A 2 -1.37 8.97 39.06
CA GLU A 2 -0.30 9.18 38.07
C GLU A 2 -0.23 8.10 36.97
N GLU A 3 -0.58 6.85 37.26
CA GLU A 3 -0.63 5.78 36.23
C GLU A 3 -1.76 5.93 35.22
N GLN A 4 -2.84 6.63 35.55
CA GLN A 4 -3.95 6.91 34.64
C GLN A 4 -3.69 8.13 33.73
N GLU A 5 -2.80 9.05 34.11
CA GLU A 5 -2.37 10.17 33.28
C GLU A 5 -1.32 9.73 32.24
N THR A 6 -0.45 8.79 32.58
CA THR A 6 0.55 8.24 31.64
C THR A 6 -0.11 7.41 30.52
N GLN A 7 -1.20 6.69 30.83
CA GLN A 7 -1.97 5.97 29.80
C GLN A 7 -2.81 6.87 28.89
N ARG A 8 -3.14 8.10 29.32
CA ARG A 8 -3.87 9.07 28.48
C ARG A 8 -2.98 9.81 27.47
N GLN A 9 -1.66 9.89 27.71
CA GLN A 9 -0.73 10.55 26.79
C GLN A 9 -0.30 9.68 25.61
N GLU A 10 -0.43 8.36 25.70
CA GLU A 10 -0.09 7.45 24.56
C GLU A 10 -1.20 7.33 23.50
N HIS A 11 -2.43 7.77 23.78
CA HIS A 11 -3.57 7.64 22.87
C HIS A 11 -3.84 8.82 21.93
N THR A 12 -3.00 9.85 21.92
CA THR A 12 -3.25 11.10 21.17
C THR A 12 -2.38 11.29 19.93
N LEU A 13 -1.89 10.22 19.30
CA LEU A 13 -1.17 10.33 18.02
C LEU A 13 -2.10 10.50 16.81
N TRP A 14 -3.38 10.16 16.95
CA TRP A 14 -4.40 10.31 15.92
C TRP A 14 -5.33 11.46 16.28
N GLU A 15 -4.93 12.67 15.91
CA GLU A 15 -5.83 13.83 15.89
C GLU A 15 -6.78 13.71 14.69
N PRO A 16 -7.92 14.40 14.65
CA PRO A 16 -8.82 14.45 13.50
C PRO A 16 -8.10 14.82 12.18
N GLU A 17 -6.94 15.48 12.30
CA GLU A 17 -6.08 15.92 11.21
C GLU A 17 -5.06 14.86 10.73
N GLY A 18 -4.95 13.72 11.42
CA GLY A 18 -3.99 12.64 11.11
C GLY A 18 -2.93 12.43 12.20
N CYS A 19 -1.99 11.52 11.96
CA CYS A 19 -0.86 11.22 12.84
C CYS A 19 0.32 12.15 12.52
N ARG A 20 1.01 12.64 13.56
CA ARG A 20 2.21 13.48 13.45
C ARG A 20 3.46 12.70 13.85
N PRO A 21 4.17 12.05 12.91
CA PRO A 21 5.37 11.27 13.22
C PRO A 21 6.48 12.10 13.88
N PHE A 22 6.69 13.32 13.39
CA PHE A 22 7.60 14.32 13.96
C PHE A 22 7.16 15.74 13.54
N PRO A 23 7.73 16.81 14.14
CA PRO A 23 7.45 18.18 13.73
C PRO A 23 7.60 18.38 12.22
N GLY A 24 6.61 19.01 11.59
CA GLY A 24 6.60 19.26 10.14
C GLY A 24 6.25 18.06 9.25
N ALA A 25 5.87 16.91 9.80
CA ALA A 25 5.37 15.79 9.03
C ALA A 25 4.04 15.29 9.58
N TRP A 26 3.09 15.00 8.67
CA TRP A 26 1.78 14.45 9.00
C TRP A 26 1.42 13.32 8.06
N LEU A 27 0.78 12.28 8.60
CA LEU A 27 0.20 11.17 7.86
C LEU A 27 -1.32 11.20 8.05
N ARG A 28 -2.08 11.20 6.97
CA ARG A 28 -3.53 11.19 7.01
C ARG A 28 -4.09 10.09 6.13
N PHE A 29 -4.90 9.20 6.71
CA PHE A 29 -5.66 8.23 5.94
C PHE A 29 -6.83 8.94 5.25
N ALA A 30 -7.06 8.61 3.99
CA ALA A 30 -8.10 9.18 3.16
C ALA A 30 -9.06 8.07 2.70
N ASP A 31 -10.32 8.19 3.05
CA ASP A 31 -11.44 7.41 2.55
C ASP A 31 -12.29 8.18 1.54
N ASP A 32 -12.05 9.51 1.46
CA ASP A 32 -12.66 10.45 0.53
C ASP A 32 -11.58 11.10 -0.34
N PRO A 33 -11.54 10.81 -1.65
CA PRO A 33 -10.53 11.38 -2.54
C PRO A 33 -10.72 12.87 -2.80
N GLU A 34 -11.91 13.42 -2.59
CA GLU A 34 -12.17 14.86 -2.81
C GLU A 34 -11.41 15.73 -1.80
N LYS A 35 -11.00 15.15 -0.69
CA LYS A 35 -10.17 15.81 0.33
C LYS A 35 -8.67 15.82 0.03
N ILE A 36 -8.22 15.14 -1.04
CA ILE A 36 -6.80 15.14 -1.42
C ILE A 36 -6.42 16.55 -1.89
N GLY A 37 -5.34 17.09 -1.35
CA GLY A 37 -4.90 18.46 -1.62
C GLY A 37 -5.66 19.54 -0.87
N MET A 38 -6.77 19.18 -0.21
CA MET A 38 -7.52 20.08 0.68
C MET A 38 -7.08 19.88 2.13
N ASP A 39 -7.38 20.87 2.99
CA ASP A 39 -7.16 20.78 4.43
C ASP A 39 -5.73 20.33 4.80
N CYS A 40 -4.73 20.93 4.15
CA CYS A 40 -3.34 20.66 4.47
C CYS A 40 -3.06 21.04 5.94
N PRO A 41 -2.55 20.11 6.78
CA PRO A 41 -2.32 20.38 8.20
C PRO A 41 -1.13 21.28 8.47
N GLY A 42 -0.32 21.59 7.47
CA GLY A 42 0.87 22.46 7.59
C GLY A 42 0.68 23.87 7.04
N PRO A 43 1.76 24.68 7.05
CA PRO A 43 1.75 26.02 6.49
C PRO A 43 1.30 26.04 5.03
N LYS A 44 0.35 26.92 4.71
CA LYS A 44 -0.18 27.04 3.34
C LYS A 44 0.94 27.45 2.38
N GLY A 45 1.06 26.72 1.27
CA GLY A 45 2.01 27.02 0.21
C GLY A 45 3.42 26.47 0.43
N GLU A 46 3.76 26.05 1.65
CA GLU A 46 5.09 25.50 1.99
C GLU A 46 5.07 24.00 2.20
N THR A 47 3.89 23.41 2.39
CA THR A 47 3.74 21.98 2.66
C THR A 47 3.65 21.20 1.36
N LEU A 48 4.45 20.15 1.27
CA LEU A 48 4.44 19.18 0.17
C LEU A 48 3.48 18.06 0.52
N GLU A 49 2.72 17.53 -0.45
CA GLU A 49 1.82 16.40 -0.25
C GLU A 49 2.16 15.27 -1.22
N LEU A 50 2.43 14.09 -0.67
CA LEU A 50 2.58 12.83 -1.39
C LEU A 50 1.39 11.94 -1.07
N HIS A 51 0.55 11.67 -2.05
CA HIS A 51 -0.64 10.86 -1.88
C HIS A 51 -0.49 9.46 -2.47
N PHE A 52 -0.83 8.43 -1.67
CA PHE A 52 -0.84 7.04 -2.07
C PHE A 52 -2.28 6.52 -2.15
N CYS A 53 -2.67 6.02 -3.30
CA CYS A 53 -3.93 5.30 -3.48
C CYS A 53 -3.72 3.82 -3.14
N ARG A 54 -4.28 3.34 -2.03
CA ARG A 54 -4.25 1.91 -1.69
C ARG A 54 -5.25 1.11 -2.50
N ALA A 55 -6.47 1.61 -2.60
CA ALA A 55 -7.57 0.97 -3.31
C ALA A 55 -8.51 2.01 -3.90
N GLY A 56 -9.13 1.69 -5.03
CA GLY A 56 -10.04 2.57 -5.74
C GLY A 56 -9.44 3.15 -7.02
N ARG A 57 -10.21 4.01 -7.67
CA ARG A 57 -9.83 4.71 -8.91
C ARG A 57 -10.33 6.14 -8.84
N VAL A 58 -9.46 7.06 -9.17
CA VAL A 58 -9.73 8.49 -9.09
C VAL A 58 -9.19 9.15 -10.35
N GLN A 59 -9.98 9.97 -11.01
CA GLN A 59 -9.51 10.86 -12.06
C GLN A 59 -8.94 12.12 -11.42
N VAL A 60 -7.77 12.52 -11.89
CA VAL A 60 -7.04 13.69 -11.40
C VAL A 60 -6.93 14.71 -12.52
N GLY A 61 -7.37 15.93 -12.24
CA GLY A 61 -7.39 17.03 -13.19
C GLY A 61 -8.40 16.84 -14.31
N SER A 62 -8.42 17.82 -15.22
CA SER A 62 -9.31 17.84 -16.38
C SER A 62 -8.58 17.60 -17.70
N SER A 63 -7.39 16.99 -17.65
CA SER A 63 -6.56 16.73 -18.84
C SER A 63 -7.19 15.71 -19.80
N SER A 64 -6.88 15.83 -21.09
CA SER A 64 -7.21 14.83 -22.10
C SER A 64 -5.91 14.30 -22.72
N PRO A 65 -5.59 12.99 -22.60
CA PRO A 65 -6.36 11.93 -21.92
C PRO A 65 -6.40 12.13 -20.41
N PRO A 66 -7.44 11.60 -19.72
CA PRO A 66 -7.58 11.74 -18.28
C PRO A 66 -6.47 11.02 -17.54
N ARG A 67 -5.90 11.66 -16.51
CA ARG A 67 -4.94 11.01 -15.60
C ARG A 67 -5.71 10.26 -14.53
N ILE A 68 -5.36 9.01 -14.32
CA ILE A 68 -6.08 8.14 -13.36
C ILE A 68 -5.12 7.64 -12.29
N LEU A 69 -5.41 8.00 -11.06
CA LEU A 69 -4.80 7.44 -9.88
C LEU A 69 -5.48 6.10 -9.55
N THR A 70 -4.71 5.06 -9.38
CA THR A 70 -5.22 3.70 -9.19
C THR A 70 -4.54 3.03 -8.01
N GLY A 71 -5.13 1.95 -7.51
CA GLY A 71 -4.56 1.20 -6.39
C GLY A 71 -3.08 0.86 -6.59
N GLY A 72 -2.27 1.22 -5.61
CA GLY A 72 -0.82 1.12 -5.61
C GLY A 72 -0.08 2.36 -6.15
N SER A 73 -0.75 3.32 -6.77
CA SER A 73 -0.09 4.51 -7.33
C SER A 73 0.21 5.56 -6.28
N VAL A 74 1.29 6.31 -6.51
CA VAL A 74 1.71 7.47 -5.71
C VAL A 74 1.57 8.73 -6.56
N TRP A 75 0.96 9.76 -6.03
CA TRP A 75 0.74 11.05 -6.68
C TRP A 75 1.43 12.18 -5.92
N PHE A 76 2.27 12.94 -6.60
CA PHE A 76 2.82 14.19 -6.11
C PHE A 76 1.79 15.29 -6.30
N VAL A 77 1.07 15.62 -5.23
CA VAL A 77 -0.05 16.56 -5.31
C VAL A 77 0.46 17.96 -5.62
N PRO A 78 -0.05 18.62 -6.69
CA PRO A 78 0.35 19.98 -7.00
C PRO A 78 -0.32 20.99 -6.05
N HIS A 79 0.27 22.18 -5.91
CA HIS A 79 -0.38 23.31 -5.29
C HIS A 79 -0.50 24.45 -6.31
N PRO A 80 -1.72 24.97 -6.55
CA PRO A 80 -3.01 24.55 -5.98
C PRO A 80 -3.37 23.13 -6.40
N PRO A 81 -4.16 22.41 -5.58
CA PRO A 81 -4.57 21.03 -5.88
C PRO A 81 -5.45 21.00 -7.15
N GLU A 82 -5.31 19.93 -7.91
CA GLU A 82 -6.16 19.69 -9.06
C GLU A 82 -7.49 19.05 -8.64
N PRO A 83 -8.58 19.27 -9.38
CA PRO A 83 -9.86 18.62 -9.07
C PRO A 83 -9.73 17.10 -9.18
N VAL A 84 -10.42 16.40 -8.28
CA VAL A 84 -10.37 14.96 -8.14
C VAL A 84 -11.77 14.40 -8.25
N HIS A 85 -12.00 13.37 -9.09
CA HIS A 85 -13.29 12.74 -9.29
C HIS A 85 -13.21 11.25 -9.02
N LEU A 86 -14.03 10.76 -8.10
CA LEU A 86 -14.09 9.34 -7.76
C LEU A 86 -14.71 8.54 -8.92
N LEU A 87 -14.00 7.49 -9.38
CA LEU A 87 -14.44 6.57 -10.43
C LEU A 87 -14.82 5.19 -9.92
N SER A 88 -14.66 4.91 -8.63
CA SER A 88 -14.97 3.63 -7.99
C SER A 88 -15.92 3.79 -6.82
N LYS A 89 -16.63 2.70 -6.43
CA LYS A 89 -17.58 2.74 -5.30
C LYS A 89 -16.91 2.93 -3.92
N LYS A 90 -15.62 2.62 -3.81
CA LYS A 90 -14.85 2.74 -2.57
C LYS A 90 -13.48 3.28 -2.89
N TYR A 91 -12.95 4.04 -1.97
CA TYR A 91 -11.61 4.59 -2.01
C TYR A 91 -10.91 4.39 -0.67
N THR A 92 -9.61 4.18 -0.71
CA THR A 92 -8.74 4.17 0.47
C THR A 92 -7.36 4.65 0.06
N GLY A 93 -6.84 5.62 0.75
CA GLY A 93 -5.53 6.21 0.48
C GLY A 93 -4.84 6.69 1.75
N LEU A 94 -3.65 7.23 1.58
CA LEU A 94 -2.82 7.82 2.62
C LEU A 94 -2.07 9.01 2.03
N SER A 95 -2.13 10.17 2.69
CA SER A 95 -1.30 11.33 2.38
C SER A 95 -0.18 11.49 3.41
N LEU A 96 1.04 11.69 2.93
CA LEU A 96 2.15 12.24 3.68
C LEU A 96 2.23 13.75 3.37
N PHE A 97 2.13 14.57 4.38
CA PHE A 97 2.39 16.01 4.31
C PHE A 97 3.75 16.30 4.94
N LEU A 98 4.54 17.11 4.29
CA LEU A 98 5.86 17.52 4.76
C LEU A 98 6.00 19.04 4.64
N ALA A 99 6.24 19.72 5.75
CA ALA A 99 6.66 21.11 5.81
C ALA A 99 8.18 21.15 6.04
N PRO A 100 9.01 21.35 5.00
CA PRO A 100 10.46 21.15 5.07
C PRO A 100 11.14 21.99 6.14
N HIS A 101 10.74 23.27 6.29
CA HIS A 101 11.30 24.16 7.31
C HIS A 101 11.06 23.66 8.73
N GLN A 102 9.88 23.10 9.02
CA GLN A 102 9.54 22.60 10.36
C GLN A 102 10.14 21.21 10.62
N ALA A 103 10.35 20.43 9.58
CA ALA A 103 10.87 19.06 9.68
C ALA A 103 12.41 19.01 9.71
N ARG A 104 13.09 20.06 9.25
CA ARG A 104 14.54 20.09 8.99
C ARG A 104 15.38 19.57 10.14
N GLU A 105 15.29 20.22 11.29
CA GLU A 105 16.14 19.91 12.45
C GLU A 105 16.00 18.43 12.88
N VAL A 106 14.77 17.95 12.95
CA VAL A 106 14.49 16.57 13.39
C VAL A 106 14.89 15.55 12.34
N VAL A 107 14.63 15.81 11.06
CA VAL A 107 14.98 14.88 9.97
C VAL A 107 16.50 14.80 9.79
N GLU A 108 17.20 15.92 9.82
CA GLU A 108 18.65 15.95 9.73
C GLU A 108 19.32 15.24 10.91
N ALA A 109 18.85 15.50 12.16
CA ALA A 109 19.37 14.81 13.35
C ALA A 109 19.13 13.29 13.30
N LEU A 110 17.89 12.86 13.03
CA LEU A 110 17.56 11.43 12.96
C LEU A 110 18.29 10.71 11.83
N SER A 111 18.40 11.33 10.67
CA SER A 111 19.11 10.73 9.54
C SER A 111 20.61 10.65 9.78
N ALA A 112 21.23 11.67 10.36
CA ALA A 112 22.64 11.65 10.71
C ALA A 112 22.96 10.55 11.73
N GLU A 113 22.11 10.38 12.76
CA GLU A 113 22.29 9.36 13.80
C GLU A 113 22.10 7.92 13.26
N ILE A 114 21.11 7.71 12.40
CA ILE A 114 20.74 6.37 11.93
C ILE A 114 21.54 5.96 10.69
N LEU A 115 21.89 6.92 9.81
CA LEU A 115 22.41 6.66 8.47
C LEU A 115 23.85 7.16 8.26
N ASP A 116 24.49 7.73 9.28
CA ASP A 116 25.78 8.45 9.18
C ASP A 116 25.78 9.57 8.10
N THR A 117 24.59 10.03 7.67
CA THR A 117 24.44 11.03 6.62
C THR A 117 23.12 11.79 6.81
N ALA A 118 23.18 13.12 6.93
CA ALA A 118 21.99 13.95 7.02
C ALA A 118 21.23 13.97 5.68
N LEU A 119 19.91 13.82 5.74
CA LEU A 119 19.03 14.00 4.60
C LEU A 119 18.95 15.47 4.21
N ASP A 120 19.18 15.77 2.95
CA ASP A 120 19.08 17.13 2.39
C ASP A 120 17.62 17.43 2.02
N LEU A 121 16.92 18.17 2.90
CA LEU A 121 15.52 18.55 2.66
C LEU A 121 15.33 19.60 1.56
N ASP A 122 16.35 20.39 1.22
CA ASP A 122 16.26 21.31 0.09
C ASP A 122 16.29 20.53 -1.23
N ARG A 123 17.14 19.51 -1.31
CA ARG A 123 17.16 18.58 -2.43
C ARG A 123 15.84 17.81 -2.55
N LEU A 124 15.32 17.28 -1.44
CA LEU A 124 14.02 16.61 -1.41
C LEU A 124 12.88 17.52 -1.88
N THR A 125 12.88 18.77 -1.44
CA THR A 125 11.92 19.78 -1.89
C THR A 125 12.03 20.01 -3.40
N GLY A 126 13.26 20.12 -3.92
CA GLY A 126 13.51 20.24 -5.36
C GLY A 126 12.99 19.05 -6.16
N GLU A 127 13.23 17.82 -5.69
CA GLU A 127 12.69 16.59 -6.32
C GLU A 127 11.16 16.56 -6.29
N PHE A 128 10.55 16.99 -5.20
CA PHE A 128 9.09 17.11 -5.08
C PHE A 128 8.53 18.09 -6.12
N GLN A 129 9.14 19.28 -6.22
CA GLN A 129 8.77 20.31 -7.16
C GLN A 129 8.89 19.82 -8.62
N ALA A 130 9.98 19.13 -8.94
CA ALA A 130 10.22 18.57 -10.27
C ALA A 130 9.21 17.48 -10.66
N ASN A 131 8.60 16.81 -9.68
CA ASN A 131 7.63 15.74 -9.89
C ASN A 131 6.17 16.19 -9.65
N ARG A 132 5.90 17.47 -9.43
CA ARG A 132 4.54 17.99 -9.19
C ARG A 132 3.54 17.52 -10.26
N GLY A 133 2.38 17.07 -9.82
CA GLY A 133 1.32 16.55 -10.68
C GLY A 133 1.59 15.15 -11.23
N ARG A 134 2.79 14.58 -11.03
CA ARG A 134 3.17 13.27 -11.56
C ARG A 134 2.53 12.16 -10.75
N ILE A 135 2.04 11.14 -11.44
CA ILE A 135 1.56 9.90 -10.85
C ILE A 135 2.59 8.80 -11.15
N LEU A 136 3.15 8.21 -10.10
CA LEU A 136 4.05 7.06 -10.22
C LEU A 136 3.26 5.76 -10.01
N PRO A 137 3.55 4.70 -10.78
CA PRO A 137 2.92 3.39 -10.56
C PRO A 137 3.38 2.79 -9.23
N GLY A 138 2.49 2.03 -8.58
CA GLY A 138 2.71 1.47 -7.24
C GLY A 138 3.74 0.36 -7.11
N THR A 139 4.46 0.07 -8.17
CA THR A 139 5.58 -0.90 -8.18
C THR A 139 6.91 -0.26 -7.76
N ASN A 140 6.91 1.04 -7.47
CA ASN A 140 8.09 1.71 -6.97
C ASN A 140 8.27 1.48 -5.46
N THR A 141 9.48 1.74 -4.98
CA THR A 141 9.83 1.58 -3.56
C THR A 141 8.95 2.42 -2.64
N LEU A 142 8.58 3.63 -3.06
CA LEU A 142 7.67 4.51 -2.31
C LEU A 142 6.32 3.86 -2.05
N GLY A 143 5.69 3.28 -3.09
CA GLY A 143 4.42 2.57 -2.95
C GLY A 143 4.51 1.38 -1.99
N GLN A 144 5.63 0.66 -1.97
CA GLN A 144 5.84 -0.47 -1.06
C GLN A 144 5.92 -0.02 0.40
N VAL A 145 6.65 1.04 0.68
CA VAL A 145 6.73 1.62 2.04
C VAL A 145 5.37 2.17 2.48
N MET A 146 4.66 2.86 1.59
CA MET A 146 3.32 3.40 1.88
C MET A 146 2.30 2.30 2.22
N VAL A 147 2.35 1.12 1.56
CA VAL A 147 1.49 -0.03 1.91
C VAL A 147 1.73 -0.49 3.35
N GLN A 148 2.97 -0.49 3.82
CA GLN A 148 3.29 -0.95 5.17
C GLN A 148 2.69 -0.05 6.26
N LEU A 149 2.48 1.24 5.98
CA LEU A 149 1.83 2.18 6.91
C LEU A 149 0.37 1.79 7.24
N PHE A 150 -0.29 0.99 6.40
CA PHE A 150 -1.63 0.46 6.70
C PHE A 150 -1.64 -0.76 7.63
N SER A 151 -0.47 -1.27 8.00
CA SER A 151 -0.33 -2.49 8.80
C SER A 151 0.52 -2.23 10.05
N VAL A 152 0.41 -1.02 10.61
CA VAL A 152 1.18 -0.60 11.79
C VAL A 152 0.71 -1.39 13.02
N PRO A 153 1.62 -2.04 13.78
CA PRO A 153 1.28 -2.65 15.06
C PRO A 153 0.90 -1.57 16.09
N HIS A 154 -0.18 -1.77 16.83
CA HIS A 154 -0.61 -0.82 17.87
C HIS A 154 0.43 -0.63 18.99
N ALA A 155 1.19 -1.68 19.32
CA ALA A 155 2.35 -1.56 20.18
C ALA A 155 3.49 -0.90 19.39
N HIS A 156 4.03 0.23 19.86
CA HIS A 156 5.12 1.01 19.22
C HIS A 156 4.72 1.79 17.96
N GLU A 157 3.45 2.14 17.82
CA GLU A 157 2.91 2.86 16.66
C GLU A 157 3.72 4.12 16.32
N ALA A 158 4.01 4.97 17.30
CA ALA A 158 4.76 6.21 17.11
C ALA A 158 6.16 6.00 16.53
N GLY A 159 6.91 5.06 17.09
CA GLY A 159 8.26 4.72 16.63
C GLY A 159 8.24 4.14 15.22
N PHE A 160 7.27 3.26 14.95
CA PHE A 160 7.09 2.67 13.62
C PHE A 160 6.76 3.74 12.57
N LEU A 161 5.83 4.65 12.86
CA LEU A 161 5.45 5.72 11.95
C LEU A 161 6.61 6.69 11.67
N ARG A 162 7.43 7.01 12.69
CA ARG A 162 8.66 7.81 12.52
C ARG A 162 9.64 7.13 11.57
N LEU A 163 9.95 5.85 11.81
CA LEU A 163 10.87 5.08 10.97
C LEU A 163 10.36 4.97 9.53
N LYS A 164 9.07 4.69 9.34
CA LYS A 164 8.48 4.57 8.00
C LYS A 164 8.42 5.90 7.27
N THR A 165 8.19 7.00 7.97
CA THR A 165 8.24 8.34 7.37
C THR A 165 9.67 8.68 6.96
N LEU A 166 10.68 8.37 7.79
CA LEU A 166 12.08 8.56 7.43
C LEU A 166 12.48 7.69 6.23
N GLU A 167 12.04 6.43 6.18
CA GLU A 167 12.25 5.53 5.04
C GLU A 167 11.62 6.08 3.74
N LEU A 168 10.43 6.69 3.82
CA LEU A 168 9.82 7.37 2.67
C LEU A 168 10.68 8.55 2.19
N LEU A 169 11.19 9.36 3.10
CA LEU A 169 12.05 10.49 2.75
C LEU A 169 13.37 10.01 2.12
N LEU A 170 13.95 8.91 2.62
CA LEU A 170 15.12 8.26 2.02
C LEU A 170 14.84 7.76 0.61
N CYS A 171 13.69 7.12 0.40
CA CYS A 171 13.30 6.65 -0.92
C CYS A 171 13.11 7.82 -1.91
N LEU A 172 12.60 8.95 -1.44
CA LEU A 172 12.49 10.17 -2.23
C LEU A 172 13.87 10.74 -2.56
N ASP A 173 14.78 10.75 -1.59
CA ASP A 173 16.15 11.23 -1.74
C ASP A 173 17.01 10.36 -2.68
N ALA A 174 16.87 9.04 -2.56
CA ALA A 174 17.52 8.06 -3.42
C ALA A 174 16.97 8.03 -4.87
N GLY A 175 15.89 8.72 -5.12
CA GLY A 175 14.98 8.58 -6.27
C GLY A 175 15.48 9.06 -7.62
N LYS A 176 16.78 9.29 -7.83
CA LYS A 176 17.33 9.31 -9.19
C LYS A 176 17.54 7.87 -9.66
N PRO A 177 16.80 7.39 -10.68
CA PRO A 177 17.28 6.20 -11.39
C PRO A 177 18.67 6.52 -11.89
N LYS A 178 19.68 5.74 -11.45
CA LYS A 178 21.09 5.88 -11.85
C LYS A 178 21.32 5.75 -13.36
N ASN A 179 20.27 5.72 -14.17
CA ASN A 179 20.30 5.69 -15.63
C ASN A 179 19.09 6.45 -16.20
N PRO A 180 19.28 7.71 -16.66
CA PRO A 180 18.23 8.43 -17.41
C PRO A 180 17.90 7.82 -18.78
N GLY A 181 18.52 6.71 -19.17
CA GLY A 181 18.33 6.03 -20.45
C GLY A 181 17.43 4.78 -20.42
N ARG A 182 16.91 4.37 -19.26
CA ARG A 182 15.81 3.39 -19.17
C ARG A 182 14.63 4.05 -18.46
N GLU A 183 13.95 4.94 -19.15
CA GLU A 183 12.55 5.17 -18.88
C GLU A 183 11.89 3.80 -18.96
N THR A 184 11.43 3.27 -17.80
CA THR A 184 10.55 2.12 -17.84
C THR A 184 9.35 2.57 -18.66
N PRO A 185 9.04 1.91 -19.79
CA PRO A 185 8.00 2.36 -20.69
C PRO A 185 6.74 2.63 -19.88
N TYR A 186 6.17 3.81 -20.05
CA TYR A 186 4.88 4.17 -19.46
C TYR A 186 3.93 3.02 -19.73
N LEU A 187 3.40 2.39 -18.67
CA LEU A 187 2.41 1.33 -18.89
C LEU A 187 1.21 2.00 -19.53
N ASP A 188 0.93 1.64 -20.77
CA ASP A 188 -0.27 2.05 -21.47
C ASP A 188 -1.48 1.70 -20.60
N GLN A 189 -2.43 2.61 -20.50
CA GLN A 189 -3.65 2.43 -19.71
C GLN A 189 -4.35 1.11 -20.08
N SER A 190 -4.34 0.74 -21.35
CA SER A 190 -4.86 -0.53 -21.83
C SER A 190 -4.15 -1.75 -21.23
N GLN A 191 -2.85 -1.66 -20.99
CA GLN A 191 -2.07 -2.71 -20.34
C GLN A 191 -2.41 -2.84 -18.86
N VAL A 192 -2.59 -1.71 -18.17
CA VAL A 192 -3.01 -1.69 -16.75
C VAL A 192 -4.41 -2.28 -16.61
N GLU A 193 -5.34 -1.94 -17.50
CA GLU A 193 -6.71 -2.46 -17.49
C GLU A 193 -6.73 -3.96 -17.73
N ARG A 194 -5.98 -4.47 -18.72
CA ARG A 194 -5.85 -5.92 -18.95
C ARG A 194 -5.28 -6.66 -17.73
N ILE A 195 -4.29 -6.11 -17.04
CA ILE A 195 -3.76 -6.73 -15.83
C ILE A 195 -4.80 -6.74 -14.70
N ARG A 196 -5.66 -5.74 -14.62
CA ARG A 196 -6.77 -5.74 -13.66
C ARG A 196 -7.84 -6.77 -13.99
N GLU A 197 -8.14 -6.96 -15.25
CA GLU A 197 -9.00 -8.05 -15.70
C GLU A 197 -8.39 -9.41 -15.31
N VAL A 198 -7.08 -9.59 -15.51
CA VAL A 198 -6.35 -10.78 -15.03
C VAL A 198 -6.46 -10.90 -13.51
N GLN A 199 -6.27 -9.83 -12.76
CA GLN A 199 -6.37 -9.82 -11.30
C GLN A 199 -7.77 -10.20 -10.83
N GLN A 200 -8.80 -9.63 -11.41
CA GLN A 200 -10.20 -9.94 -11.11
C GLN A 200 -10.52 -11.40 -11.46
N TYR A 201 -10.09 -11.87 -12.63
CA TYR A 201 -10.28 -13.24 -13.05
C TYR A 201 -9.62 -14.26 -12.09
N VAL A 202 -8.38 -14.00 -11.69
CA VAL A 202 -7.64 -14.82 -10.74
C VAL A 202 -8.34 -14.90 -9.38
N THR A 203 -8.90 -13.79 -8.88
CA THR A 203 -9.59 -13.76 -7.58
C THR A 203 -10.95 -14.43 -7.61
N THR A 204 -11.60 -14.50 -8.77
CA THR A 204 -12.91 -15.18 -8.93
C THR A 204 -12.80 -16.67 -9.30
N HIS A 205 -11.59 -17.15 -9.67
CA HIS A 205 -11.33 -18.52 -10.10
C HIS A 205 -10.18 -19.16 -9.29
N LEU A 206 -10.22 -19.01 -7.97
CA LEU A 206 -9.17 -19.53 -7.08
C LEU A 206 -9.11 -21.05 -7.06
N ASP A 207 -10.25 -21.71 -7.27
CA ASP A 207 -10.43 -23.16 -7.36
C ASP A 207 -9.80 -23.78 -8.60
N CYS A 208 -9.58 -22.98 -9.65
CA CYS A 208 -9.05 -23.45 -10.91
C CYS A 208 -7.51 -23.52 -10.91
N ARG A 209 -6.97 -24.49 -11.67
CA ARG A 209 -5.54 -24.55 -11.97
C ARG A 209 -5.18 -23.51 -13.03
N LEU A 210 -4.88 -22.30 -12.59
CA LEU A 210 -4.50 -21.19 -13.45
C LEU A 210 -3.00 -21.22 -13.73
N THR A 211 -2.62 -21.40 -14.99
CA THR A 211 -1.22 -21.25 -15.43
C THR A 211 -1.00 -19.86 -16.04
N GLN A 212 0.21 -19.33 -15.88
CA GLN A 212 0.56 -18.04 -16.49
C GLN A 212 0.41 -18.05 -18.02
N ALA A 213 0.67 -19.21 -18.67
CA ALA A 213 0.51 -19.34 -20.11
C ALA A 213 -0.95 -19.28 -20.54
N GLN A 214 -1.86 -19.91 -19.78
CA GLN A 214 -3.30 -19.83 -20.04
C GLN A 214 -3.82 -18.41 -19.88
N LEU A 215 -3.46 -17.74 -18.78
CA LEU A 215 -3.85 -16.35 -18.55
C LEU A 215 -3.29 -15.41 -19.62
N ALA A 216 -2.03 -15.58 -20.02
CA ALA A 216 -1.45 -14.79 -21.10
C ALA A 216 -2.24 -14.91 -22.39
N ARG A 217 -2.61 -16.15 -22.79
CA ARG A 217 -3.45 -16.39 -23.98
C ARG A 217 -4.84 -15.80 -23.85
N GLN A 218 -5.51 -16.02 -22.71
CA GLN A 218 -6.87 -15.57 -22.48
C GLN A 218 -7.01 -14.06 -22.52
N PHE A 219 -6.01 -13.33 -22.01
CA PHE A 219 -6.02 -11.86 -21.97
C PHE A 219 -5.18 -11.23 -23.09
N HIS A 220 -4.84 -11.99 -24.14
CA HIS A 220 -4.11 -11.51 -25.31
C HIS A 220 -2.78 -10.82 -24.97
N LEU A 221 -2.05 -11.36 -23.99
CA LEU A 221 -0.74 -10.89 -23.57
C LEU A 221 0.35 -11.90 -23.93
N SER A 222 1.56 -11.44 -24.23
CA SER A 222 2.71 -12.34 -24.21
C SER A 222 3.03 -12.75 -22.76
N LEU A 223 3.61 -13.92 -22.56
CA LEU A 223 3.99 -14.40 -21.23
C LEU A 223 4.94 -13.42 -20.50
N THR A 224 5.86 -12.82 -21.25
CA THR A 224 6.79 -11.82 -20.73
C THR A 224 6.05 -10.53 -20.34
N ALA A 225 5.15 -10.04 -21.18
CA ALA A 225 4.33 -8.87 -20.89
C ALA A 225 3.45 -9.12 -19.65
N LEU A 226 2.77 -10.27 -19.56
CA LEU A 226 1.98 -10.64 -18.39
C LEU A 226 2.83 -10.59 -17.11
N LYS A 227 3.98 -11.27 -17.09
CA LYS A 227 4.85 -11.32 -15.90
C LYS A 227 5.34 -9.93 -15.47
N GLN A 228 5.88 -9.16 -16.42
CA GLN A 228 6.45 -7.85 -16.12
C GLN A 228 5.37 -6.84 -15.75
N THR A 229 4.28 -6.77 -16.53
CA THR A 229 3.21 -5.81 -16.28
C THR A 229 2.42 -6.15 -15.03
N PHE A 230 2.15 -7.45 -14.77
CA PHE A 230 1.49 -7.87 -13.54
C PHE A 230 2.31 -7.51 -12.31
N HIS A 231 3.61 -7.81 -12.34
CA HIS A 231 4.51 -7.43 -11.23
C HIS A 231 4.55 -5.91 -11.03
N ARG A 232 4.57 -5.13 -12.11
CA ARG A 232 4.57 -3.65 -12.05
C ARG A 232 3.25 -3.08 -11.53
N VAL A 233 2.11 -3.69 -11.87
CA VAL A 233 0.77 -3.20 -11.47
C VAL A 233 0.39 -3.69 -10.07
N CYS A 234 0.72 -4.94 -9.73
CA CYS A 234 0.29 -5.58 -8.47
C CYS A 234 1.38 -5.61 -7.39
N GLY A 235 2.60 -5.12 -7.66
CA GLY A 235 3.71 -5.07 -6.72
C GLY A 235 4.35 -6.43 -6.40
N MET A 236 3.82 -7.52 -6.97
CA MET A 236 4.32 -8.87 -6.73
C MET A 236 4.10 -9.78 -7.93
N PRO A 237 4.89 -10.87 -8.08
CA PRO A 237 4.69 -11.85 -9.14
C PRO A 237 3.29 -12.49 -9.06
N LEU A 238 2.70 -12.81 -10.22
CA LEU A 238 1.36 -13.41 -10.34
C LEU A 238 1.18 -14.68 -9.49
N ASN A 239 2.19 -15.57 -9.43
CA ASN A 239 2.10 -16.77 -8.60
C ASN A 239 2.06 -16.45 -7.09
N ALA A 240 2.78 -15.43 -6.64
CA ALA A 240 2.72 -14.98 -5.26
C ALA A 240 1.36 -14.36 -4.94
N TYR A 241 0.83 -13.56 -5.87
CA TYR A 241 -0.51 -12.97 -5.75
C TYR A 241 -1.60 -14.05 -5.64
N LEU A 242 -1.59 -15.05 -6.54
CA LEU A 242 -2.53 -16.18 -6.53
C LEU A 242 -2.44 -16.96 -5.21
N ARG A 243 -1.22 -17.25 -4.76
CA ARG A 243 -1.01 -17.94 -3.47
C ARG A 243 -1.59 -17.15 -2.31
N ASN A 244 -1.34 -15.85 -2.23
CA ASN A 244 -1.85 -14.99 -1.17
C ASN A 244 -3.38 -14.90 -1.20
N ALA A 245 -3.98 -14.76 -2.37
CA ALA A 245 -5.43 -14.75 -2.55
C ALA A 245 -6.07 -16.08 -2.07
N ARG A 246 -5.48 -17.23 -2.43
CA ARG A 246 -5.92 -18.55 -1.97
C ARG A 246 -5.83 -18.71 -0.46
N LEU A 247 -4.73 -18.26 0.14
CA LEU A 247 -4.56 -18.30 1.60
C LEU A 247 -5.54 -17.38 2.33
N SER A 248 -5.82 -16.20 1.79
CA SER A 248 -6.81 -15.28 2.36
C SER A 248 -8.21 -15.86 2.33
N GLU A 249 -8.61 -16.47 1.22
CA GLU A 249 -9.92 -17.15 1.11
C GLU A 249 -9.97 -18.40 2.01
N ALA A 250 -8.88 -19.16 2.12
CA ALA A 250 -8.81 -20.29 3.03
C ALA A 250 -8.99 -19.86 4.49
N LYS A 251 -8.37 -18.77 4.91
CA LYS A 251 -8.55 -18.21 6.26
C LYS A 251 -10.01 -17.83 6.52
N ARG A 252 -10.65 -17.17 5.54
CA ARG A 252 -12.05 -16.81 5.64
C ARG A 252 -12.93 -18.06 5.80
N LEU A 253 -12.75 -19.08 4.95
CA LEU A 253 -13.51 -20.33 5.02
C LEU A 253 -13.26 -21.11 6.32
N LEU A 254 -12.03 -21.11 6.84
CA LEU A 254 -11.69 -21.73 8.12
C LEU A 254 -12.41 -21.05 9.30
N GLN A 255 -12.65 -19.76 9.24
CA GLN A 255 -13.31 -18.97 10.29
C GLN A 255 -14.82 -18.99 10.19
N GLU A 256 -15.36 -18.93 8.97
CA GLU A 256 -16.80 -18.73 8.74
C GLU A 256 -17.56 -20.04 8.50
N THR A 257 -16.86 -21.16 8.30
CA THR A 257 -17.52 -22.43 7.97
C THR A 257 -16.97 -23.60 8.78
N SER A 258 -17.77 -24.66 8.88
CA SER A 258 -17.38 -25.96 9.45
C SER A 258 -16.83 -26.96 8.41
N LEU A 259 -16.57 -26.51 7.17
CA LEU A 259 -16.09 -27.38 6.09
C LEU A 259 -14.82 -28.12 6.49
N PRO A 260 -14.67 -29.41 6.11
CA PRO A 260 -13.42 -30.14 6.28
C PRO A 260 -12.23 -29.40 5.67
N VAL A 261 -11.06 -29.43 6.33
CA VAL A 261 -9.85 -28.75 5.85
C VAL A 261 -9.45 -29.24 4.44
N ALA A 262 -9.67 -30.52 4.14
CA ALA A 262 -9.43 -31.08 2.82
C ALA A 262 -10.35 -30.45 1.75
N GLU A 263 -11.61 -30.21 2.07
CA GLU A 263 -12.56 -29.55 1.17
C GLU A 263 -12.19 -28.08 0.95
N ILE A 264 -11.78 -27.38 2.00
CA ILE A 264 -11.27 -26.00 1.87
C ILE A 264 -10.05 -25.97 0.95
N ALA A 265 -9.10 -26.92 1.09
CA ALA A 265 -7.95 -27.00 0.22
C ALA A 265 -8.35 -27.09 -1.26
N HIS A 266 -9.31 -27.93 -1.58
CA HIS A 266 -9.83 -28.04 -2.96
C HIS A 266 -10.53 -26.76 -3.43
N ARG A 267 -11.40 -26.18 -2.61
CA ARG A 267 -12.14 -24.94 -2.94
C ARG A 267 -11.23 -23.75 -3.22
N VAL A 268 -10.06 -23.71 -2.58
CA VAL A 268 -9.06 -22.67 -2.84
C VAL A 268 -7.98 -23.10 -3.82
N GLY A 269 -8.21 -24.19 -4.57
CA GLY A 269 -7.40 -24.60 -5.73
C GLY A 269 -6.11 -25.33 -5.43
N TYR A 270 -6.00 -26.03 -4.30
CA TYR A 270 -4.91 -26.97 -4.04
C TYR A 270 -5.32 -28.40 -4.37
N GLU A 271 -4.46 -29.11 -5.11
CA GLU A 271 -4.70 -30.50 -5.54
C GLU A 271 -4.62 -31.50 -4.36
N SER A 272 -3.83 -31.17 -3.33
CA SER A 272 -3.70 -32.04 -2.16
C SER A 272 -3.79 -31.27 -0.84
N HIS A 273 -4.40 -31.92 0.14
CA HIS A 273 -4.45 -31.45 1.52
C HIS A 273 -3.04 -31.23 2.11
N SER A 274 -2.08 -32.10 1.79
CA SER A 274 -0.71 -32.00 2.30
C SER A 274 0.00 -30.75 1.77
N GLN A 275 -0.12 -30.48 0.47
CA GLN A 275 0.43 -29.27 -0.14
C GLN A 275 -0.18 -28.01 0.47
N PHE A 276 -1.51 -27.98 0.59
CA PHE A 276 -2.21 -26.86 1.24
C PHE A 276 -1.71 -26.63 2.68
N THR A 277 -1.67 -27.70 3.48
CA THR A 277 -1.23 -27.61 4.88
C THR A 277 0.19 -27.10 5.00
N SER A 278 1.11 -27.56 4.15
CA SER A 278 2.50 -27.10 4.11
C SER A 278 2.59 -25.61 3.77
N VAL A 279 1.90 -25.17 2.71
CA VAL A 279 1.89 -23.76 2.27
C VAL A 279 1.26 -22.87 3.32
N PHE A 280 0.14 -23.28 3.89
CA PHE A 280 -0.56 -22.54 4.95
C PHE A 280 0.32 -22.39 6.20
N ARG A 281 0.95 -23.50 6.65
CA ARG A 281 1.87 -23.45 7.79
C ARG A 281 3.08 -22.56 7.55
N ALA A 282 3.64 -22.59 6.34
CA ALA A 282 4.76 -21.71 5.99
C ALA A 282 4.38 -20.23 6.02
N SER A 283 3.11 -19.89 5.73
CA SER A 283 2.61 -18.51 5.73
C SER A 283 2.17 -18.05 7.12
N GLU A 284 1.41 -18.87 7.85
CA GLU A 284 0.72 -18.47 9.09
C GLU A 284 1.44 -18.99 10.37
N GLY A 285 2.52 -19.76 10.22
CA GLY A 285 3.25 -20.35 11.35
C GLY A 285 2.56 -21.56 12.00
N MET A 286 1.31 -21.86 11.63
CA MET A 286 0.50 -22.93 12.21
C MET A 286 -0.32 -23.68 11.14
N THR A 287 -0.80 -24.88 11.48
CA THR A 287 -1.63 -25.65 10.54
C THR A 287 -3.05 -25.09 10.44
N PRO A 288 -3.78 -25.33 9.31
CA PRO A 288 -5.16 -24.88 9.16
C PRO A 288 -6.09 -25.36 10.29
N ALA A 289 -5.90 -26.57 10.79
CA ALA A 289 -6.69 -27.12 11.90
C ALA A 289 -6.45 -26.37 13.22
N VAL A 290 -5.20 -26.03 13.52
CA VAL A 290 -4.84 -25.19 14.68
C VAL A 290 -5.43 -23.80 14.52
N PHE A 291 -5.26 -23.18 13.35
CA PHE A 291 -5.80 -21.85 13.05
C PHE A 291 -7.32 -21.75 13.28
N ARG A 292 -8.07 -22.78 12.84
CA ARG A 292 -9.53 -22.87 13.09
C ARG A 292 -9.84 -22.92 14.57
N ARG A 293 -9.14 -23.79 15.31
CA ARG A 293 -9.37 -24.00 16.75
C ARG A 293 -9.06 -22.76 17.57
N ASP A 294 -7.96 -22.08 17.29
CA ASP A 294 -7.54 -20.89 18.03
C ASP A 294 -8.54 -19.73 17.85
N LYS A 295 -9.15 -19.62 16.68
CA LYS A 295 -10.19 -18.60 16.42
C LYS A 295 -11.57 -19.02 16.95
N ALA A 296 -11.89 -20.31 17.02
CA ALA A 296 -13.12 -20.81 17.64
C ALA A 296 -13.08 -20.74 19.19
N GLY A 297 -11.89 -20.70 19.81
CA GLY A 297 -11.70 -20.66 21.28
C GLY A 297 -11.86 -19.27 21.91
N TYR A 298 -12.09 -18.21 21.15
CA TYR A 298 -12.29 -16.85 21.70
C TYR A 298 -13.78 -16.46 21.77
N THR A 299 -14.64 -17.43 22.06
CA THR A 299 -16.00 -17.10 22.52
C THR A 299 -15.94 -16.95 24.03
N ILE A 300 -15.90 -15.70 24.52
CA ILE A 300 -16.05 -15.37 25.93
C ILE A 300 -17.42 -15.94 26.37
N PRO A 301 -17.50 -16.85 27.36
CA PRO A 301 -18.78 -17.22 27.90
C PRO A 301 -19.37 -16.00 28.60
N ALA A 302 -20.51 -15.55 28.11
CA ALA A 302 -21.34 -14.58 28.79
C ALA A 302 -21.70 -15.12 30.18
N LYS A 303 -21.27 -14.40 31.22
CA LYS A 303 -21.79 -14.50 32.57
C LYS A 303 -22.82 -13.40 32.79
#